data_814c92d6b4ed12a4031321875abc9016
#
_entry.id   814c92d6b4ed12a4031321875abc9016
#
_cell.length_a   1.000
_cell.length_b   1.000
_cell.length_c   1.000
_cell.angle_alpha   90.00
_cell.angle_beta   90.00
_cell.angle_gamma   90.00
#
_symmetry.space_group_name_H-M   'P 1'
#
loop_
_entity.id
_entity.type
_entity.pdbx_description
1 polymer ?
#
loop_
_entity_poly.entity_id
_entity_poly.type
_entity_poly.pdbx_seq_one_letter_code
_entity_poly.pdbx_strand_id
1 'polypeptide(L)'
;VNNGNLTVPTAEGPVTDVCQGATAAWNGVPYATPPVGELRFRRPQPAACRDEPLETTTWGPSPMQPAQPETNGGVGDNGVTDEDCLTLNIVRPAGGATDLPVMVWIYGGAFTVGASRNYDGRHLAARGDVIVVTVNYRVGPWGFLDLSSLTTPEHVFESNIGLHDQIAGLRWVRDNIAAFGGDADNVTLFGESAGGSSVLSLMCMPEARGLFHRVIAESPAVAGTPAKVHAQDARRLAGIVAGEDATPAEAAAALVDCSADELLAASLRLTAETAKTDPGRLIYGPTVDDESLPVALLPGFLSGCQARVPLVIGTNASEGALFLVGAQQSGAELLPVLPDTVRRTLGDSAAADGVVAAYPGFDDPRVSAQAGGDMVFWYPSTVVADAHAAVAPTRMYRFDHVSADPRFGGLGAAHGAEIPFVFGRVAAVLQAEGASADDRDVVFAGQIMDRWLAFARGGEPGEGWPHYSAAQREVLVLDGRSDGGTRVEADPLSERREAWAALFS
;
A
#
# COMPACT_ATOMS: atom_id res chain seq x y z
N VAL A 1 -13.56 -25.42 -23.03
CA VAL A 1 -12.47 -25.04 -22.13
C VAL A 1 -12.24 -26.22 -21.20
N ASN A 2 -11.06 -26.85 -21.30
CA ASN A 2 -10.71 -27.97 -20.43
C ASN A 2 -10.62 -27.44 -18.98
N ASN A 3 -11.53 -27.85 -18.11
CA ASN A 3 -11.46 -27.61 -16.67
C ASN A 3 -10.45 -28.60 -16.01
N GLY A 4 -9.21 -28.63 -16.52
CA GLY A 4 -8.15 -29.45 -15.94
C GLY A 4 -7.36 -28.62 -14.93
N ASN A 5 -6.94 -29.22 -13.82
CA ASN A 5 -5.99 -28.61 -12.90
C ASN A 5 -4.70 -28.26 -13.64
N LEU A 6 -4.25 -27.02 -13.52
CA LEU A 6 -2.98 -26.55 -14.05
C LEU A 6 -1.90 -26.69 -12.97
N THR A 7 -0.98 -27.63 -13.16
CA THR A 7 0.19 -27.75 -12.30
C THR A 7 1.35 -27.00 -12.92
N VAL A 8 1.92 -26.07 -12.17
CA VAL A 8 3.04 -25.22 -12.58
C VAL A 8 4.25 -25.54 -11.69
N PRO A 9 5.42 -25.83 -12.25
CA PRO A 9 6.64 -26.01 -11.47
C PRO A 9 7.14 -24.65 -10.96
N THR A 10 7.47 -24.58 -9.68
CA THR A 10 8.20 -23.46 -9.08
C THR A 10 9.53 -23.93 -8.51
N ALA A 11 10.42 -23.00 -8.17
CA ALA A 11 11.70 -23.33 -7.55
C ALA A 11 11.52 -24.08 -6.21
N GLU A 12 10.42 -23.81 -5.51
CA GLU A 12 10.07 -24.43 -4.22
C GLU A 12 9.20 -25.68 -4.37
N GLY A 13 8.91 -26.11 -5.61
CA GLY A 13 8.10 -27.29 -5.93
C GLY A 13 6.80 -26.94 -6.65
N PRO A 14 6.08 -27.93 -7.21
CA PRO A 14 4.92 -27.68 -8.06
C PRO A 14 3.74 -27.11 -7.26
N VAL A 15 2.93 -26.27 -7.93
CA VAL A 15 1.67 -25.72 -7.41
C VAL A 15 0.53 -26.03 -8.39
N THR A 16 -0.65 -26.34 -7.87
CA THR A 16 -1.80 -26.76 -8.69
C THR A 16 -3.00 -25.87 -8.44
N ASP A 17 -3.61 -25.39 -9.54
CA ASP A 17 -4.82 -24.57 -9.57
C ASP A 17 -6.02 -25.29 -10.16
N VAL A 18 -7.17 -24.65 -10.03
CA VAL A 18 -8.39 -24.94 -10.78
C VAL A 18 -8.70 -23.75 -11.70
N CYS A 19 -8.63 -23.99 -13.01
CA CYS A 19 -8.99 -22.99 -14.01
C CYS A 19 -10.47 -22.61 -13.88
N GLN A 20 -10.78 -21.31 -13.71
CA GLN A 20 -12.14 -20.80 -13.56
C GLN A 20 -12.45 -19.75 -14.64
N GLY A 21 -13.22 -20.15 -15.68
CA GLY A 21 -13.69 -19.23 -16.70
C GLY A 21 -12.57 -18.63 -17.55
N ALA A 22 -12.45 -17.29 -17.58
CA ALA A 22 -11.48 -16.57 -18.41
C ALA A 22 -10.09 -16.44 -17.77
N THR A 23 -9.90 -16.90 -16.53
CA THR A 23 -8.64 -16.79 -15.79
C THR A 23 -8.26 -18.09 -15.10
N ALA A 24 -6.98 -18.26 -14.81
CA ALA A 24 -6.43 -19.26 -13.89
C ALA A 24 -5.84 -18.55 -12.67
N ALA A 25 -5.99 -19.12 -11.47
CA ALA A 25 -5.53 -18.52 -10.23
C ALA A 25 -4.85 -19.54 -9.31
N TRP A 26 -3.76 -19.14 -8.68
CA TRP A 26 -3.05 -19.87 -7.63
C TRP A 26 -3.05 -18.99 -6.37
N ASN A 27 -3.74 -19.45 -5.33
CA ASN A 27 -3.91 -18.69 -4.10
C ASN A 27 -3.10 -19.31 -2.96
N GLY A 28 -2.55 -18.48 -2.08
CA GLY A 28 -1.82 -18.95 -0.91
C GLY A 28 -0.51 -19.66 -1.23
N VAL A 29 0.18 -19.27 -2.30
CA VAL A 29 1.50 -19.82 -2.66
C VAL A 29 2.56 -19.29 -1.70
N PRO A 30 3.24 -20.13 -0.90
CA PRO A 30 4.29 -19.68 0.02
C PRO A 30 5.51 -19.16 -0.75
N TYR A 31 5.96 -17.96 -0.40
CA TYR A 31 7.19 -17.38 -0.94
C TYR A 31 8.34 -17.34 0.09
N ALA A 32 8.04 -17.63 1.36
CA ALA A 32 9.01 -17.68 2.45
C ALA A 32 8.61 -18.75 3.47
N THR A 33 9.56 -19.13 4.31
CA THR A 33 9.33 -19.98 5.50
C THR A 33 8.40 -19.27 6.47
N PRO A 34 7.47 -19.98 7.16
CA PRO A 34 6.62 -19.40 8.19
C PRO A 34 7.44 -18.61 9.22
N PRO A 35 7.14 -17.33 9.46
CA PRO A 35 7.92 -16.46 10.35
C PRO A 35 7.47 -16.61 11.81
N VAL A 36 7.55 -17.81 12.36
CA VAL A 36 7.08 -18.18 13.70
C VAL A 36 8.25 -18.52 14.62
N GLY A 37 8.04 -18.44 15.93
CA GLY A 37 9.06 -18.76 16.95
C GLY A 37 10.31 -17.88 16.76
N GLU A 38 11.48 -18.49 16.61
CA GLU A 38 12.76 -17.81 16.43
C GLU A 38 12.83 -16.92 15.15
N LEU A 39 11.91 -17.12 14.20
CA LEU A 39 11.82 -16.33 12.97
C LEU A 39 10.80 -15.18 13.06
N ARG A 40 10.04 -15.06 14.17
CA ARG A 40 8.95 -14.07 14.32
C ARG A 40 9.38 -12.64 13.98
N PHE A 41 10.50 -12.17 14.42
CA PHE A 41 10.98 -10.80 14.20
C PHE A 41 12.26 -10.78 13.36
N ARG A 42 12.38 -11.75 12.43
CA ARG A 42 13.50 -11.87 11.52
C ARG A 42 13.06 -11.59 10.08
N ARG A 43 14.03 -11.21 9.25
CA ARG A 43 13.82 -11.13 7.79
C ARG A 43 13.34 -12.47 7.25
N PRO A 44 12.48 -12.48 6.21
CA PRO A 44 11.94 -13.71 5.65
C PRO A 44 13.06 -14.64 5.17
N GLN A 45 12.90 -15.94 5.42
CA GLN A 45 13.81 -16.98 4.94
C GLN A 45 13.19 -17.68 3.73
N PRO A 46 14.00 -18.20 2.79
CA PRO A 46 13.49 -18.90 1.63
C PRO A 46 12.51 -20.02 2.01
N ALA A 47 11.43 -20.18 1.24
CA ALA A 47 10.47 -21.24 1.46
C ALA A 47 11.12 -22.62 1.26
N ALA A 48 10.65 -23.62 2.00
CA ALA A 48 11.15 -24.99 1.90
C ALA A 48 10.74 -25.59 0.54
N CYS A 49 11.68 -26.30 -0.08
CA CYS A 49 11.38 -27.09 -1.28
C CYS A 49 10.50 -28.31 -0.94
N ARG A 50 9.59 -28.64 -1.85
CA ARG A 50 8.70 -29.83 -1.76
C ARG A 50 8.67 -30.56 -3.09
N ASP A 51 8.55 -31.89 -2.98
CA ASP A 51 8.45 -32.75 -4.16
C ASP A 51 7.00 -32.91 -4.64
N GLU A 52 6.05 -32.87 -3.69
CA GLU A 52 4.62 -33.05 -3.98
C GLU A 52 3.95 -31.72 -4.36
N PRO A 53 3.00 -31.73 -5.31
CA PRO A 53 2.24 -30.54 -5.65
C PRO A 53 1.45 -29.98 -4.47
N LEU A 54 1.54 -28.66 -4.28
CA LEU A 54 0.70 -27.93 -3.33
C LEU A 54 -0.60 -27.51 -4.02
N GLU A 55 -1.74 -27.86 -3.44
CA GLU A 55 -3.04 -27.34 -3.88
C GLU A 55 -3.19 -25.88 -3.46
N THR A 56 -3.37 -24.99 -4.43
CA THR A 56 -3.43 -23.54 -4.24
C THR A 56 -4.80 -22.98 -4.62
N THR A 57 -5.86 -23.68 -4.20
CA THR A 57 -7.27 -23.34 -4.48
C THR A 57 -7.88 -22.39 -3.46
N THR A 58 -7.25 -22.21 -2.30
CA THR A 58 -7.72 -21.36 -1.20
C THR A 58 -6.69 -20.30 -0.86
N TRP A 59 -7.18 -19.14 -0.42
CA TRP A 59 -6.34 -18.07 0.07
C TRP A 59 -5.55 -18.53 1.31
N GLY A 60 -4.29 -18.10 1.39
CA GLY A 60 -3.51 -18.24 2.62
C GLY A 60 -4.06 -17.39 3.77
N PRO A 61 -3.60 -17.64 5.01
CA PRO A 61 -3.94 -16.78 6.14
C PRO A 61 -3.53 -15.33 5.90
N SER A 62 -4.30 -14.41 6.43
CA SER A 62 -3.94 -13.00 6.49
C SER A 62 -2.92 -12.76 7.61
N PRO A 63 -2.08 -11.72 7.55
CA PRO A 63 -1.20 -11.36 8.65
C PRO A 63 -1.97 -11.12 9.93
N MET A 64 -1.35 -11.40 11.09
CA MET A 64 -1.90 -11.09 12.42
C MET A 64 -2.25 -9.60 12.50
N GLN A 65 -3.52 -9.31 12.80
CA GLN A 65 -4.10 -7.96 12.80
C GLN A 65 -5.42 -7.94 13.56
N PRO A 66 -5.91 -6.76 14.00
CA PRO A 66 -7.25 -6.66 14.59
C PRO A 66 -8.32 -7.08 13.58
N ALA A 67 -9.39 -7.68 14.09
CA ALA A 67 -10.57 -7.98 13.27
C ALA A 67 -11.08 -6.69 12.59
N GLN A 68 -11.28 -6.76 11.29
CA GLN A 68 -11.85 -5.65 10.52
C GLN A 68 -13.34 -5.88 10.33
N PRO A 69 -14.20 -4.86 10.53
CA PRO A 69 -15.60 -4.98 10.15
C PRO A 69 -15.70 -5.14 8.63
N GLU A 70 -16.66 -5.93 8.18
CA GLU A 70 -17.02 -5.98 6.76
C GLU A 70 -17.38 -4.57 6.28
N THR A 71 -16.57 -4.00 5.42
CA THR A 71 -16.84 -2.69 4.83
C THR A 71 -17.29 -2.83 3.39
N ASN A 72 -18.30 -2.02 3.00
CA ASN A 72 -18.87 -2.03 1.65
C ASN A 72 -17.94 -1.50 0.55
N GLY A 73 -16.67 -1.30 0.77
CA GLY A 73 -15.79 -0.64 -0.20
C GLY A 73 -14.52 -1.38 -0.57
N GLY A 74 -14.20 -2.53 0.02
CA GLY A 74 -13.00 -3.24 -0.43
C GLY A 74 -12.01 -3.70 0.63
N VAL A 75 -12.00 -3.12 1.82
CA VAL A 75 -11.29 -3.71 2.96
C VAL A 75 -12.32 -4.57 3.69
N GLY A 76 -12.42 -5.84 3.29
CA GLY A 76 -13.42 -6.78 3.77
C GLY A 76 -12.85 -7.82 4.71
N ASP A 77 -13.59 -8.89 4.88
CA ASP A 77 -13.22 -10.05 5.67
C ASP A 77 -11.77 -10.48 5.41
N ASN A 78 -10.87 -10.24 6.35
CA ASN A 78 -9.48 -10.69 6.28
C ASN A 78 -9.36 -12.22 6.47
N GLY A 79 -10.46 -12.93 6.70
CA GLY A 79 -10.46 -14.37 6.94
C GLY A 79 -9.71 -14.76 8.21
N VAL A 80 -9.13 -15.95 8.19
CA VAL A 80 -8.26 -16.42 9.28
C VAL A 80 -6.97 -15.63 9.26
N THR A 81 -6.56 -15.12 10.42
CA THR A 81 -5.26 -14.48 10.63
C THR A 81 -4.28 -15.45 11.27
N ASP A 82 -3.03 -15.43 10.82
CA ASP A 82 -1.95 -16.26 11.36
C ASP A 82 -0.61 -15.56 11.17
N GLU A 83 0.39 -15.92 11.96
CA GLU A 83 1.77 -15.51 11.70
C GLU A 83 2.35 -16.22 10.46
N ASP A 84 1.90 -17.42 10.13
CA ASP A 84 2.20 -18.12 8.86
C ASP A 84 1.42 -17.52 7.69
N CYS A 85 1.76 -16.30 7.33
CA CYS A 85 1.03 -15.49 6.36
C CYS A 85 1.84 -15.14 5.09
N LEU A 86 3.11 -15.56 4.99
CA LEU A 86 4.01 -15.16 3.91
C LEU A 86 3.69 -15.91 2.61
N THR A 87 2.52 -15.61 2.06
CA THR A 87 2.00 -16.18 0.82
C THR A 87 1.68 -15.09 -0.19
N LEU A 88 1.63 -15.47 -1.46
CA LEU A 88 1.16 -14.62 -2.55
C LEU A 88 0.10 -15.34 -3.38
N ASN A 89 -0.62 -14.57 -4.19
CA ASN A 89 -1.62 -15.11 -5.10
C ASN A 89 -1.29 -14.64 -6.51
N ILE A 90 -1.51 -15.51 -7.49
CA ILE A 90 -1.23 -15.25 -8.90
C ILE A 90 -2.51 -15.45 -9.69
N VAL A 91 -2.81 -14.50 -10.55
CA VAL A 91 -3.94 -14.59 -11.49
C VAL A 91 -3.43 -14.28 -12.89
N ARG A 92 -3.76 -15.14 -13.86
CA ARG A 92 -3.42 -14.95 -15.27
C ARG A 92 -4.63 -15.17 -16.17
N PRO A 93 -4.62 -14.70 -17.42
CA PRO A 93 -5.61 -15.10 -18.43
C PRO A 93 -5.60 -16.61 -18.65
N ALA A 94 -6.79 -17.21 -18.84
CA ALA A 94 -6.91 -18.61 -19.24
C ALA A 94 -6.42 -18.76 -20.69
N GLY A 95 -5.26 -19.32 -20.86
CA GLY A 95 -4.65 -19.54 -22.18
C GLY A 95 -3.16 -19.78 -22.03
N GLY A 96 -2.51 -20.18 -23.12
CA GLY A 96 -1.08 -20.50 -23.13
C GLY A 96 -0.18 -19.29 -23.44
N ALA A 97 -0.64 -18.03 -23.28
CA ALA A 97 0.17 -16.86 -23.59
C ALA A 97 1.41 -16.80 -22.68
N THR A 98 2.53 -16.40 -23.28
CA THR A 98 3.83 -16.19 -22.60
C THR A 98 4.25 -14.73 -22.72
N ASP A 99 5.28 -14.37 -21.98
CA ASP A 99 5.86 -13.03 -21.97
C ASP A 99 4.85 -11.93 -21.57
N LEU A 100 3.89 -12.32 -20.68
CA LEU A 100 2.87 -11.42 -20.18
C LEU A 100 3.48 -10.41 -19.20
N PRO A 101 3.12 -9.12 -19.28
CA PRO A 101 3.48 -8.15 -18.25
C PRO A 101 2.97 -8.61 -16.88
N VAL A 102 3.73 -8.30 -15.83
CA VAL A 102 3.39 -8.69 -14.45
C VAL A 102 3.08 -7.43 -13.65
N MET A 103 1.96 -7.43 -12.93
CA MET A 103 1.57 -6.37 -12.00
C MET A 103 1.59 -6.95 -10.58
N VAL A 104 2.45 -6.41 -9.70
CA VAL A 104 2.59 -6.87 -8.31
C VAL A 104 1.97 -5.83 -7.39
N TRP A 105 0.91 -6.23 -6.68
CA TRP A 105 0.16 -5.39 -5.75
C TRP A 105 0.66 -5.49 -4.32
N ILE A 106 0.88 -4.32 -3.71
CA ILE A 106 1.16 -4.14 -2.28
C ILE A 106 0.00 -3.36 -1.67
N TYR A 107 -0.75 -4.00 -0.78
CA TYR A 107 -1.92 -3.40 -0.16
C TYR A 107 -1.59 -2.32 0.87
N GLY A 108 -2.57 -1.45 1.15
CA GLY A 108 -2.53 -0.46 2.22
C GLY A 108 -3.11 -0.96 3.55
N GLY A 109 -3.40 -0.02 4.45
CA GLY A 109 -3.95 -0.28 5.77
C GLY A 109 -3.07 0.23 6.91
N ALA A 110 -2.43 1.39 6.70
CA ALA A 110 -1.61 2.10 7.70
C ALA A 110 -0.53 1.22 8.34
N PHE A 111 -0.02 0.21 7.63
CA PHE A 111 0.94 -0.79 8.12
C PHE A 111 0.45 -1.64 9.31
N THR A 112 -0.82 -1.57 9.64
CA THR A 112 -1.43 -2.25 10.80
C THR A 112 -2.43 -3.32 10.41
N VAL A 113 -3.06 -3.18 9.24
CA VAL A 113 -4.09 -4.07 8.73
C VAL A 113 -3.93 -4.27 7.22
N GLY A 114 -4.72 -5.19 6.65
CA GLY A 114 -4.76 -5.47 5.22
C GLY A 114 -4.39 -6.91 4.90
N ALA A 115 -4.83 -7.37 3.74
CA ALA A 115 -4.55 -8.72 3.25
C ALA A 115 -4.66 -8.77 1.72
N SER A 116 -3.81 -9.58 1.09
CA SER A 116 -3.78 -9.77 -0.36
C SER A 116 -5.09 -10.34 -0.93
N ARG A 117 -5.81 -11.14 -0.13
CA ARG A 117 -7.09 -11.75 -0.51
C ARG A 117 -8.21 -10.74 -0.80
N ASN A 118 -8.07 -9.49 -0.35
CA ASN A 118 -9.06 -8.44 -0.57
C ASN A 118 -9.01 -7.85 -1.98
N TYR A 119 -8.02 -8.23 -2.78
CA TYR A 119 -7.74 -7.65 -4.09
C TYR A 119 -7.75 -8.72 -5.19
N ASP A 120 -8.90 -8.88 -5.83
CA ASP A 120 -9.07 -9.87 -6.92
C ASP A 120 -8.57 -9.30 -8.25
N GLY A 121 -7.42 -9.79 -8.72
CA GLY A 121 -6.81 -9.39 -9.99
C GLY A 121 -7.47 -9.92 -11.26
N ARG A 122 -8.53 -10.75 -11.17
CA ARG A 122 -9.13 -11.43 -12.34
C ARG A 122 -9.63 -10.50 -13.42
N HIS A 123 -10.21 -9.35 -13.03
CA HIS A 123 -10.72 -8.38 -14.02
C HIS A 123 -9.58 -7.70 -14.78
N LEU A 124 -8.49 -7.34 -14.11
CA LEU A 124 -7.28 -6.82 -14.76
C LEU A 124 -6.65 -7.86 -15.68
N ALA A 125 -6.46 -9.09 -15.18
CA ALA A 125 -5.85 -10.18 -15.95
C ALA A 125 -6.66 -10.51 -17.22
N ALA A 126 -7.99 -10.65 -17.08
CA ALA A 126 -8.87 -10.98 -18.21
C ALA A 126 -8.97 -9.85 -19.24
N ARG A 127 -8.87 -8.57 -18.80
CA ARG A 127 -8.97 -7.40 -19.67
C ARG A 127 -7.67 -7.08 -20.37
N GLY A 128 -6.55 -7.33 -19.70
CA GLY A 128 -5.26 -6.75 -20.06
C GLY A 128 -4.22 -7.70 -20.61
N ASP A 129 -4.48 -8.99 -20.67
CA ASP A 129 -3.44 -9.97 -20.94
C ASP A 129 -2.19 -9.72 -20.07
N VAL A 130 -2.40 -9.59 -18.76
CA VAL A 130 -1.36 -9.39 -17.74
C VAL A 130 -1.47 -10.47 -16.67
N ILE A 131 -0.38 -10.73 -15.96
CA ILE A 131 -0.41 -11.48 -14.71
C ILE A 131 -0.52 -10.50 -13.56
N VAL A 132 -1.46 -10.73 -12.63
CA VAL A 132 -1.58 -9.97 -11.40
C VAL A 132 -1.12 -10.84 -10.24
N VAL A 133 -0.19 -10.33 -9.46
CA VAL A 133 0.30 -10.97 -8.23
C VAL A 133 -0.08 -10.07 -7.04
N THR A 134 -0.71 -10.64 -6.01
CA THR A 134 -0.98 -9.93 -4.75
C THR A 134 -0.19 -10.57 -3.62
N VAL A 135 0.56 -9.77 -2.86
CA VAL A 135 1.54 -10.26 -1.88
C VAL A 135 1.04 -9.98 -0.47
N ASN A 136 0.96 -11.00 0.39
CA ASN A 136 0.87 -10.81 1.83
C ASN A 136 2.24 -10.40 2.39
N TYR A 137 2.24 -9.56 3.42
CA TYR A 137 3.43 -9.18 4.18
C TYR A 137 3.02 -8.90 5.63
N ARG A 138 3.94 -9.04 6.57
CA ARG A 138 3.67 -8.80 8.00
C ARG A 138 3.36 -7.32 8.24
N VAL A 139 2.39 -7.08 9.12
CA VAL A 139 1.92 -5.76 9.53
C VAL A 139 2.05 -5.57 11.04
N GLY A 140 1.78 -4.35 11.54
CA GLY A 140 1.84 -4.03 12.96
C GLY A 140 3.22 -4.29 13.58
N PRO A 141 3.27 -4.80 14.81
CA PRO A 141 4.54 -5.07 15.50
C PRO A 141 5.38 -6.17 14.84
N TRP A 142 4.75 -7.06 14.06
CA TRP A 142 5.47 -8.14 13.37
C TRP A 142 6.25 -7.66 12.15
N GLY A 143 5.85 -6.54 11.52
CA GLY A 143 6.45 -6.09 10.26
C GLY A 143 7.00 -4.67 10.25
N PHE A 144 6.40 -3.76 11.04
CA PHE A 144 6.63 -2.32 10.93
C PHE A 144 6.88 -1.59 12.25
N LEU A 145 7.28 -2.30 13.29
CA LEU A 145 7.93 -1.73 14.47
C LEU A 145 9.36 -2.23 14.51
N ASP A 146 10.33 -1.33 14.49
CA ASP A 146 11.74 -1.70 14.64
C ASP A 146 12.05 -2.09 16.09
N LEU A 147 12.24 -3.38 16.31
CA LEU A 147 12.63 -3.96 17.60
C LEU A 147 14.13 -4.18 17.72
N SER A 148 14.95 -3.79 16.74
CA SER A 148 16.40 -4.06 16.69
C SER A 148 17.15 -3.56 17.94
N SER A 149 16.66 -2.46 18.55
CA SER A 149 17.20 -1.91 19.80
C SER A 149 17.03 -2.82 21.02
N LEU A 150 16.23 -3.88 20.93
CA LEU A 150 16.00 -4.88 21.98
C LEU A 150 16.76 -6.20 21.73
N THR A 151 17.59 -6.25 20.68
CA THR A 151 18.42 -7.42 20.35
C THR A 151 19.32 -7.81 21.53
N THR A 152 19.36 -9.11 21.83
CA THR A 152 20.26 -9.73 22.81
C THR A 152 21.10 -10.82 22.12
N PRO A 153 22.11 -11.40 22.78
CA PRO A 153 22.84 -12.53 22.18
C PRO A 153 21.97 -13.74 21.86
N GLU A 154 20.88 -13.94 22.61
CA GLU A 154 19.96 -15.08 22.48
C GLU A 154 18.85 -14.79 21.47
N HIS A 155 18.38 -13.51 21.35
CA HIS A 155 17.27 -13.10 20.49
C HIS A 155 17.68 -11.91 19.63
N VAL A 156 17.69 -12.12 18.33
CA VAL A 156 18.02 -11.08 17.34
C VAL A 156 16.76 -10.56 16.66
N PHE A 157 16.54 -9.26 16.72
CA PHE A 157 15.47 -8.55 16.05
C PHE A 157 16.03 -7.74 14.89
N GLU A 158 15.34 -7.75 13.74
CA GLU A 158 15.77 -7.03 12.54
C GLU A 158 14.80 -5.90 12.20
N SER A 159 15.26 -4.93 11.42
CA SER A 159 14.49 -3.76 11.00
C SER A 159 13.75 -3.99 9.68
N ASN A 160 12.71 -3.18 9.41
CA ASN A 160 11.99 -3.13 8.13
C ASN A 160 11.48 -4.49 7.63
N ILE A 161 11.09 -5.36 8.54
CA ILE A 161 10.73 -6.74 8.25
C ILE A 161 9.63 -6.84 7.19
N GLY A 162 8.57 -6.02 7.29
CA GLY A 162 7.49 -6.01 6.31
C GLY A 162 7.94 -5.59 4.91
N LEU A 163 8.91 -4.66 4.78
CA LEU A 163 9.51 -4.31 3.49
C LEU A 163 10.39 -5.46 2.96
N HIS A 164 11.10 -6.18 3.83
CA HIS A 164 11.86 -7.37 3.44
C HIS A 164 10.94 -8.51 3.00
N ASP A 165 9.75 -8.66 3.58
CA ASP A 165 8.73 -9.61 3.11
C ASP A 165 8.31 -9.28 1.67
N GLN A 166 8.07 -8.00 1.37
CA GLN A 166 7.74 -7.54 0.02
C GLN A 166 8.89 -7.80 -0.97
N ILE A 167 10.14 -7.56 -0.56
CA ILE A 167 11.33 -7.89 -1.37
C ILE A 167 11.41 -9.40 -1.63
N ALA A 168 11.13 -10.23 -0.64
CA ALA A 168 11.12 -11.68 -0.81
C ALA A 168 10.03 -12.12 -1.80
N GLY A 169 8.82 -11.55 -1.71
CA GLY A 169 7.76 -11.76 -2.68
C GLY A 169 8.17 -11.36 -4.10
N LEU A 170 8.83 -10.20 -4.26
CA LEU A 170 9.34 -9.76 -5.57
C LEU A 170 10.47 -10.67 -6.11
N ARG A 171 11.35 -11.17 -5.24
CA ARG A 171 12.37 -12.16 -5.63
C ARG A 171 11.73 -13.46 -6.08
N TRP A 172 10.68 -13.91 -5.38
CA TRP A 172 9.90 -15.08 -5.78
C TRP A 172 9.28 -14.87 -7.18
N VAL A 173 8.70 -13.69 -7.46
CA VAL A 173 8.17 -13.33 -8.78
C VAL A 173 9.26 -13.41 -9.84
N ARG A 174 10.42 -12.80 -9.63
CA ARG A 174 11.55 -12.85 -10.55
C ARG A 174 11.95 -14.29 -10.89
N ASP A 175 11.98 -15.16 -9.88
CA ASP A 175 12.53 -16.52 -10.02
C ASP A 175 11.50 -17.52 -10.59
N ASN A 176 10.18 -17.23 -10.47
CA ASN A 176 9.12 -18.20 -10.76
C ASN A 176 8.11 -17.76 -11.83
N ILE A 177 7.91 -16.45 -12.06
CA ILE A 177 6.74 -15.98 -12.83
C ILE A 177 6.76 -16.42 -14.29
N ALA A 178 7.92 -16.72 -14.85
CA ALA A 178 8.06 -17.26 -16.20
C ALA A 178 7.35 -18.61 -16.38
N ALA A 179 7.31 -19.45 -15.33
CA ALA A 179 6.58 -20.71 -15.34
C ALA A 179 5.05 -20.51 -15.44
N PHE A 180 4.56 -19.34 -15.02
CA PHE A 180 3.17 -18.93 -15.18
C PHE A 180 2.92 -18.16 -16.48
N GLY A 181 3.93 -18.01 -17.34
CA GLY A 181 3.87 -17.26 -18.60
C GLY A 181 4.08 -15.76 -18.44
N GLY A 182 4.63 -15.29 -17.32
CA GLY A 182 4.97 -13.88 -17.09
C GLY A 182 6.38 -13.54 -17.54
N ASP A 183 6.59 -12.27 -17.84
CA ASP A 183 7.90 -11.69 -18.13
C ASP A 183 8.47 -11.05 -16.86
N ALA A 184 9.51 -11.69 -16.30
CA ALA A 184 10.20 -11.21 -15.09
C ALA A 184 10.95 -9.89 -15.31
N ASP A 185 11.24 -9.52 -16.57
CA ASP A 185 11.86 -8.25 -16.93
C ASP A 185 10.83 -7.16 -17.26
N ASN A 186 9.54 -7.44 -17.05
CA ASN A 186 8.43 -6.51 -17.28
C ASN A 186 7.46 -6.47 -16.09
N VAL A 187 7.99 -6.13 -14.91
CA VAL A 187 7.25 -6.06 -13.65
C VAL A 187 6.86 -4.61 -13.33
N THR A 188 5.57 -4.36 -13.13
CA THR A 188 5.03 -3.12 -12.58
C THR A 188 4.63 -3.34 -11.12
N LEU A 189 5.31 -2.64 -10.22
CA LEU A 189 4.99 -2.64 -8.79
C LEU A 189 3.96 -1.56 -8.51
N PHE A 190 2.82 -1.89 -7.87
CA PHE A 190 1.80 -0.91 -7.57
C PHE A 190 1.20 -1.13 -6.19
N GLY A 191 0.73 -0.04 -5.58
CA GLY A 191 0.15 -0.09 -4.24
C GLY A 191 -0.47 1.22 -3.82
N GLU A 192 -1.40 1.14 -2.88
CA GLU A 192 -2.16 2.28 -2.36
C GLU A 192 -1.87 2.51 -0.88
N SER A 193 -1.92 3.80 -0.43
CA SER A 193 -1.76 4.17 0.98
C SER A 193 -0.42 3.71 1.56
N ALA A 194 -0.43 2.90 2.61
CA ALA A 194 0.76 2.24 3.14
C ALA A 194 1.45 1.34 2.09
N GLY A 195 0.70 0.73 1.16
CA GLY A 195 1.24 0.04 0.00
C GLY A 195 1.91 1.00 -0.98
N GLY A 196 1.31 2.17 -1.23
CA GLY A 196 1.93 3.26 -1.99
C GLY A 196 3.23 3.76 -1.35
N SER A 197 3.23 3.89 -0.02
CA SER A 197 4.44 4.23 0.75
C SER A 197 5.51 3.13 0.67
N SER A 198 5.09 1.86 0.70
CA SER A 198 5.96 0.71 0.53
C SER A 198 6.64 0.71 -0.84
N VAL A 199 5.90 0.93 -1.94
CA VAL A 199 6.50 0.92 -3.28
C VAL A 199 7.50 2.06 -3.46
N LEU A 200 7.24 3.25 -2.86
CA LEU A 200 8.22 4.34 -2.84
C LEU A 200 9.44 4.00 -1.96
N SER A 201 9.25 3.30 -0.83
CA SER A 201 10.34 2.81 0.02
C SER A 201 11.22 1.83 -0.75
N LEU A 202 10.62 0.87 -1.43
CA LEU A 202 11.33 -0.12 -2.27
C LEU A 202 12.13 0.55 -3.40
N MET A 203 11.66 1.68 -3.95
CA MET A 203 12.46 2.46 -4.91
C MET A 203 13.76 3.00 -4.28
N CYS A 204 13.77 3.29 -2.98
CA CYS A 204 14.93 3.82 -2.25
C CYS A 204 15.79 2.71 -1.60
N MET A 205 15.32 1.46 -1.54
CA MET A 205 16.04 0.33 -0.96
C MET A 205 17.00 -0.32 -1.97
N PRO A 206 18.31 -0.41 -1.68
CA PRO A 206 19.27 -1.03 -2.61
C PRO A 206 18.94 -2.48 -2.95
N GLU A 207 18.41 -3.25 -2.01
CA GLU A 207 18.07 -4.66 -2.17
C GLU A 207 16.89 -4.92 -3.11
N ALA A 208 16.05 -3.93 -3.36
CA ALA A 208 14.90 -4.04 -4.26
C ALA A 208 15.23 -3.67 -5.72
N ARG A 209 16.44 -3.15 -5.97
CA ARG A 209 16.85 -2.72 -7.32
C ARG A 209 16.83 -3.88 -8.31
N GLY A 210 16.20 -3.64 -9.48
CA GLY A 210 16.09 -4.63 -10.55
C GLY A 210 15.00 -5.69 -10.34
N LEU A 211 14.19 -5.59 -9.26
CA LEU A 211 13.06 -6.47 -9.04
C LEU A 211 11.74 -5.95 -9.66
N PHE A 212 11.73 -4.69 -10.10
CA PHE A 212 10.61 -4.06 -10.80
C PHE A 212 11.12 -3.05 -11.82
N HIS A 213 10.30 -2.75 -12.82
CA HIS A 213 10.64 -1.98 -14.00
C HIS A 213 9.78 -0.72 -14.14
N ARG A 214 8.65 -0.65 -13.42
CA ARG A 214 7.74 0.49 -13.34
C ARG A 214 7.07 0.52 -11.97
N VAL A 215 6.59 1.70 -11.57
CA VAL A 215 5.90 1.89 -10.28
C VAL A 215 4.62 2.70 -10.47
N ILE A 216 3.54 2.29 -9.80
CA ILE A 216 2.34 3.11 -9.60
C ILE A 216 2.16 3.28 -8.09
N ALA A 217 2.26 4.51 -7.60
CA ALA A 217 2.06 4.87 -6.19
C ALA A 217 0.73 5.61 -6.06
N GLU A 218 -0.26 4.94 -5.47
CA GLU A 218 -1.61 5.45 -5.27
C GLU A 218 -1.71 6.00 -3.84
N SER A 219 -1.97 7.30 -3.69
CA SER A 219 -2.11 7.98 -2.40
C SER A 219 -1.06 7.60 -1.34
N PRO A 220 0.25 7.64 -1.66
CA PRO A 220 1.28 7.23 -0.71
C PRO A 220 1.38 8.22 0.46
N ALA A 221 1.40 7.72 1.71
CA ALA A 221 1.85 8.50 2.85
C ALA A 221 3.37 8.54 2.87
N VAL A 222 3.97 9.63 2.39
CA VAL A 222 5.42 9.73 2.16
C VAL A 222 6.13 10.01 3.49
N ALA A 223 6.27 8.96 4.32
CA ALA A 223 6.88 9.04 5.65
C ALA A 223 7.97 7.98 5.83
N GLY A 224 8.82 8.21 6.81
CA GLY A 224 9.79 7.24 7.33
C GLY A 224 10.10 7.62 8.76
N THR A 225 10.02 6.67 9.67
CA THR A 225 10.23 6.89 11.10
C THR A 225 11.71 6.69 11.44
N PRO A 226 12.38 7.65 12.09
CA PRO A 226 13.74 7.44 12.56
C PRO A 226 13.82 6.27 13.55
N ALA A 227 14.86 5.42 13.45
CA ALA A 227 15.05 4.25 14.31
C ALA A 227 15.01 4.58 15.81
N LYS A 228 15.50 5.77 16.22
CA LYS A 228 15.42 6.24 17.62
C LYS A 228 13.99 6.41 18.15
N VAL A 229 13.03 6.73 17.28
CA VAL A 229 11.61 6.87 17.64
C VAL A 229 11.00 5.51 17.81
N HIS A 230 11.21 4.59 16.86
CA HIS A 230 10.78 3.19 17.00
C HIS A 230 11.41 2.51 18.23
N ALA A 231 12.65 2.79 18.56
CA ALA A 231 13.29 2.26 19.79
C ALA A 231 12.59 2.69 21.09
N GLN A 232 11.89 3.84 21.09
CA GLN A 232 11.05 4.24 22.25
C GLN A 232 9.76 3.42 22.28
N ASP A 233 9.08 3.26 21.15
CA ASP A 233 7.86 2.48 21.06
C ASP A 233 8.13 0.97 21.28
N ALA A 234 9.27 0.47 20.81
CA ALA A 234 9.73 -0.89 21.07
C ALA A 234 9.85 -1.17 22.58
N ARG A 235 10.49 -0.27 23.33
CA ARG A 235 10.60 -0.39 24.82
C ARG A 235 9.22 -0.34 25.50
N ARG A 236 8.31 0.51 25.01
CA ARG A 236 6.93 0.58 25.53
C ARG A 236 6.19 -0.73 25.28
N LEU A 237 6.26 -1.27 24.06
CA LEU A 237 5.66 -2.56 23.72
C LEU A 237 6.22 -3.67 24.61
N ALA A 238 7.55 -3.74 24.74
CA ALA A 238 8.24 -4.72 25.59
C ALA A 238 7.80 -4.61 27.05
N GLY A 239 7.66 -3.40 27.60
CA GLY A 239 7.15 -3.18 28.95
C GLY A 239 5.69 -3.61 29.13
N ILE A 240 4.86 -3.50 28.09
CA ILE A 240 3.47 -3.99 28.11
C ILE A 240 3.44 -5.51 28.15
N VAL A 241 4.34 -6.19 27.40
CA VAL A 241 4.37 -7.67 27.30
C VAL A 241 5.05 -8.29 28.51
N ALA A 242 6.23 -7.78 28.91
CA ALA A 242 7.08 -8.40 29.93
C ALA A 242 6.96 -7.78 31.33
N GLY A 243 6.32 -6.59 31.43
CA GLY A 243 6.31 -5.77 32.64
C GLY A 243 7.40 -4.69 32.62
N GLU A 244 7.13 -3.57 33.32
CA GLU A 244 8.01 -2.38 33.29
C GLU A 244 9.39 -2.63 33.95
N ASP A 245 9.49 -3.59 34.88
CA ASP A 245 10.71 -3.93 35.61
C ASP A 245 11.53 -5.05 34.92
N ALA A 246 11.11 -5.56 33.76
CA ALA A 246 11.79 -6.63 33.03
C ALA A 246 13.18 -6.18 32.56
N THR A 247 14.17 -7.05 32.75
CA THR A 247 15.50 -6.86 32.16
C THR A 247 15.42 -6.92 30.61
N PRO A 248 16.40 -6.38 29.88
CA PRO A 248 16.44 -6.50 28.43
C PRO A 248 16.33 -7.94 27.90
N ALA A 249 16.96 -8.90 28.58
CA ALA A 249 16.88 -10.31 28.18
C ALA A 249 15.49 -10.91 28.44
N GLU A 250 14.87 -10.62 29.59
CA GLU A 250 13.48 -11.04 29.86
C GLU A 250 12.48 -10.41 28.90
N ALA A 251 12.65 -9.13 28.57
CA ALA A 251 11.79 -8.43 27.61
C ALA A 251 11.91 -9.02 26.20
N ALA A 252 13.13 -9.33 25.74
CA ALA A 252 13.36 -9.96 24.44
C ALA A 252 12.74 -11.36 24.38
N ALA A 253 12.97 -12.19 25.42
CA ALA A 253 12.39 -13.52 25.53
C ALA A 253 10.86 -13.47 25.54
N ALA A 254 10.26 -12.57 26.34
CA ALA A 254 8.81 -12.42 26.42
C ALA A 254 8.17 -12.03 25.08
N LEU A 255 8.82 -11.18 24.26
CA LEU A 255 8.33 -10.82 22.92
C LEU A 255 8.36 -12.01 21.96
N VAL A 256 9.35 -12.90 22.06
CA VAL A 256 9.44 -14.11 21.22
C VAL A 256 8.44 -15.17 21.68
N ASP A 257 8.29 -15.36 23.00
CA ASP A 257 7.54 -16.47 23.59
C ASP A 257 6.05 -16.19 23.77
N CYS A 258 5.60 -14.92 23.81
CA CYS A 258 4.20 -14.58 23.93
C CYS A 258 3.39 -15.11 22.74
N SER A 259 2.13 -15.46 22.98
CA SER A 259 1.22 -15.82 21.90
C SER A 259 0.96 -14.64 20.94
N ALA A 260 0.56 -14.93 19.71
CA ALA A 260 0.20 -13.91 18.74
C ALA A 260 -0.93 -13.01 19.26
N ASP A 261 -1.91 -13.57 19.97
CA ASP A 261 -3.03 -12.81 20.56
C ASP A 261 -2.57 -11.86 21.68
N GLU A 262 -1.62 -12.30 22.52
CA GLU A 262 -1.03 -11.43 23.56
C GLU A 262 -0.25 -10.29 22.95
N LEU A 263 0.54 -10.53 21.90
CA LEU A 263 1.27 -9.51 21.19
C LEU A 263 0.31 -8.52 20.49
N LEU A 264 -0.76 -9.03 19.88
CA LEU A 264 -1.80 -8.20 19.28
C LEU A 264 -2.48 -7.30 20.33
N ALA A 265 -2.85 -7.87 21.48
CA ALA A 265 -3.46 -7.09 22.55
C ALA A 265 -2.50 -6.00 23.09
N ALA A 266 -1.22 -6.31 23.23
CA ALA A 266 -0.19 -5.35 23.62
C ALA A 266 -0.02 -4.23 22.58
N SER A 267 -0.04 -4.57 21.30
CA SER A 267 0.01 -3.63 20.18
C SER A 267 -1.18 -2.66 20.18
N LEU A 268 -2.39 -3.17 20.37
CA LEU A 268 -3.61 -2.36 20.46
C LEU A 268 -3.58 -1.43 21.68
N ARG A 269 -3.07 -1.90 22.83
CA ARG A 269 -2.88 -1.08 24.01
C ARG A 269 -1.87 0.05 23.75
N LEU A 270 -0.72 -0.24 23.15
CA LEU A 270 0.29 0.75 22.79
C LEU A 270 -0.30 1.83 21.86
N THR A 271 -1.08 1.42 20.85
CA THR A 271 -1.76 2.33 19.91
C THR A 271 -2.75 3.23 20.65
N ALA A 272 -3.60 2.67 21.52
CA ALA A 272 -4.59 3.42 22.27
C ALA A 272 -3.96 4.41 23.27
N GLU A 273 -2.84 4.03 23.92
CA GLU A 273 -2.09 4.92 24.79
C GLU A 273 -1.42 6.06 24.03
N THR A 274 -0.87 5.78 22.86
CA THR A 274 -0.25 6.79 21.99
C THR A 274 -1.29 7.79 21.47
N ALA A 275 -2.44 7.32 21.02
CA ALA A 275 -3.51 8.20 20.54
C ALA A 275 -4.01 9.21 21.59
N LYS A 276 -3.87 8.91 22.90
CA LYS A 276 -4.21 9.85 23.98
C LYS A 276 -3.18 10.96 24.17
N THR A 277 -1.90 10.64 23.94
CA THR A 277 -0.79 11.58 24.18
C THR A 277 -0.34 12.29 22.92
N ASP A 278 -0.48 11.65 21.78
CA ASP A 278 -0.09 12.15 20.47
C ASP A 278 -1.11 11.71 19.39
N PRO A 279 -2.30 12.35 19.36
CA PRO A 279 -3.35 12.04 18.40
C PRO A 279 -2.86 12.24 16.96
N GLY A 280 -3.19 11.30 16.08
CA GLY A 280 -2.81 11.33 14.67
C GLY A 280 -1.38 10.81 14.38
N ARG A 281 -0.63 10.35 15.41
CA ARG A 281 0.68 9.73 15.19
C ARG A 281 0.56 8.25 14.85
N LEU A 282 1.10 7.84 13.71
CA LEU A 282 1.29 6.44 13.36
C LEU A 282 2.51 5.87 14.10
N ILE A 283 2.34 4.70 14.73
CA ILE A 283 3.41 3.98 15.42
C ILE A 283 4.18 3.09 14.46
N TYR A 284 3.45 2.48 13.52
CA TYR A 284 3.99 1.49 12.59
C TYR A 284 4.27 2.14 11.25
N GLY A 285 5.43 1.79 10.66
CA GLY A 285 5.82 2.28 9.35
C GLY A 285 7.28 1.92 9.01
N PRO A 286 7.73 2.29 7.81
CA PRO A 286 9.12 2.11 7.41
C PRO A 286 10.09 2.82 8.36
N THR A 287 11.16 2.13 8.74
CA THR A 287 12.22 2.66 9.61
C THR A 287 13.39 3.17 8.79
N VAL A 288 13.83 4.39 9.07
CA VAL A 288 15.12 4.89 8.57
C VAL A 288 16.21 4.32 9.47
N ASP A 289 16.96 3.31 8.96
CA ASP A 289 17.87 2.46 9.73
C ASP A 289 19.32 2.48 9.26
N ASP A 290 19.67 3.39 8.34
CA ASP A 290 21.01 3.53 7.73
C ASP A 290 21.50 2.27 6.96
N GLU A 291 20.73 1.19 6.92
CA GLU A 291 21.06 -0.08 6.24
C GLU A 291 20.09 -0.40 5.12
N SER A 292 18.86 -0.80 5.44
CA SER A 292 17.88 -1.23 4.47
C SER A 292 17.15 -0.05 3.83
N LEU A 293 16.74 0.94 4.62
CA LEU A 293 16.18 2.23 4.17
C LEU A 293 17.06 3.36 4.69
N PRO A 294 18.15 3.72 3.97
CA PRO A 294 19.19 4.57 4.51
C PRO A 294 18.79 6.04 4.66
N VAL A 295 17.68 6.45 4.08
CA VAL A 295 17.20 7.83 4.12
C VAL A 295 15.69 7.87 4.08
N ALA A 296 15.08 8.83 4.78
CA ALA A 296 13.64 9.06 4.71
C ALA A 296 13.20 9.40 3.27
N LEU A 297 11.96 9.07 2.91
CA LEU A 297 11.52 9.09 1.51
C LEU A 297 11.68 10.46 0.85
N LEU A 298 11.18 11.56 1.44
CA LEU A 298 11.28 12.87 0.82
C LEU A 298 12.74 13.31 0.60
N PRO A 299 13.63 13.29 1.62
CA PRO A 299 15.07 13.56 1.40
C PRO A 299 15.71 12.61 0.40
N GLY A 300 15.29 11.35 0.37
CA GLY A 300 15.77 10.35 -0.57
C GLY A 300 15.45 10.70 -2.02
N PHE A 301 14.21 11.03 -2.31
CA PHE A 301 13.80 11.47 -3.65
C PHE A 301 14.47 12.79 -4.04
N LEU A 302 14.55 13.77 -3.14
CA LEU A 302 15.23 15.03 -3.39
C LEU A 302 16.74 14.86 -3.65
N SER A 303 17.38 13.87 -3.04
CA SER A 303 18.80 13.54 -3.29
C SER A 303 19.03 12.61 -4.48
N GLY A 304 17.97 12.07 -5.09
CA GLY A 304 18.03 11.19 -6.26
C GLY A 304 18.49 9.77 -5.96
N CYS A 305 18.24 9.24 -4.74
CA CYS A 305 18.63 7.87 -4.35
C CYS A 305 17.69 6.79 -4.90
N GLN A 306 16.50 7.16 -5.34
CA GLN A 306 15.47 6.23 -5.81
C GLN A 306 15.83 5.54 -7.13
N ALA A 307 15.23 4.39 -7.40
CA ALA A 307 15.32 3.70 -8.69
C ALA A 307 14.76 4.58 -9.81
N ARG A 308 15.47 4.65 -10.94
CA ARG A 308 15.12 5.50 -12.08
C ARG A 308 14.21 4.76 -13.07
N VAL A 309 13.06 4.33 -12.60
CA VAL A 309 12.04 3.64 -13.39
C VAL A 309 10.84 4.57 -13.65
N PRO A 310 10.05 4.36 -14.71
CA PRO A 310 8.83 5.13 -14.92
C PRO A 310 7.91 5.07 -13.69
N LEU A 311 7.35 6.23 -13.30
CA LEU A 311 6.47 6.40 -12.14
C LEU A 311 5.14 7.02 -12.55
N VAL A 312 4.04 6.40 -12.14
CA VAL A 312 2.75 7.04 -11.97
C VAL A 312 2.52 7.28 -10.49
N ILE A 313 2.18 8.50 -10.09
CA ILE A 313 1.85 8.85 -8.72
C ILE A 313 0.59 9.71 -8.70
N GLY A 314 -0.29 9.51 -7.73
CA GLY A 314 -1.48 10.33 -7.65
C GLY A 314 -2.19 10.21 -6.31
N THR A 315 -3.23 11.01 -6.16
CA THR A 315 -4.04 11.12 -4.94
C THR A 315 -5.51 11.33 -5.27
N ASN A 316 -6.36 11.19 -4.28
CA ASN A 316 -7.79 11.43 -4.39
C ASN A 316 -8.14 12.85 -3.95
N ALA A 317 -9.25 13.39 -4.46
CA ALA A 317 -9.63 14.79 -4.22
C ALA A 317 -9.99 15.08 -2.75
N SER A 318 -10.36 14.08 -1.96
CA SER A 318 -10.85 14.24 -0.58
C SER A 318 -10.24 13.19 0.36
N GLU A 319 -8.93 13.03 0.34
CA GLU A 319 -8.18 11.99 1.10
C GLU A 319 -8.60 11.92 2.58
N GLY A 320 -8.69 13.04 3.25
CA GLY A 320 -8.98 13.11 4.69
C GLY A 320 -10.39 12.66 5.09
N ALA A 321 -11.33 12.56 4.15
CA ALA A 321 -12.72 12.24 4.46
C ALA A 321 -12.90 10.87 5.14
N LEU A 322 -12.13 9.87 4.70
CA LEU A 322 -12.14 8.53 5.30
C LEU A 322 -11.72 8.58 6.78
N PHE A 323 -10.65 9.30 7.07
CA PHE A 323 -10.07 9.39 8.42
C PHE A 323 -10.92 10.23 9.35
N LEU A 324 -11.62 11.26 8.83
CA LEU A 324 -12.60 12.02 9.60
C LEU A 324 -13.75 11.14 10.08
N VAL A 325 -14.31 10.30 9.20
CA VAL A 325 -15.38 9.36 9.58
C VAL A 325 -14.85 8.37 10.62
N GLY A 326 -13.65 7.84 10.43
CA GLY A 326 -13.00 6.96 11.41
C GLY A 326 -12.85 7.62 12.78
N ALA A 327 -12.36 8.85 12.82
CA ALA A 327 -12.22 9.63 14.05
C ALA A 327 -13.57 9.89 14.75
N GLN A 328 -14.61 10.20 13.97
CA GLN A 328 -15.97 10.42 14.51
C GLN A 328 -16.60 9.14 15.08
N GLN A 329 -16.33 7.99 14.49
CA GLN A 329 -16.88 6.71 14.93
C GLN A 329 -16.12 6.12 16.13
N SER A 330 -14.79 6.20 16.12
CA SER A 330 -13.94 5.57 17.14
C SER A 330 -13.55 6.50 18.28
N GLY A 331 -13.67 7.82 18.10
CA GLY A 331 -13.13 8.83 18.99
C GLY A 331 -11.60 8.93 18.99
N ALA A 332 -10.93 8.29 18.04
CA ALA A 332 -9.48 8.31 17.87
C ALA A 332 -9.08 8.70 16.45
N GLU A 333 -8.14 9.61 16.31
CA GLU A 333 -7.59 10.00 15.03
C GLU A 333 -6.42 9.09 14.64
N LEU A 334 -6.55 8.45 13.50
CA LEU A 334 -5.44 7.71 12.88
C LEU A 334 -4.44 8.66 12.20
N LEU A 335 -4.96 9.76 11.64
CA LEU A 335 -4.18 10.85 11.04
C LEU A 335 -4.73 12.18 11.57
N PRO A 336 -3.94 13.28 11.56
CA PRO A 336 -4.43 14.61 11.92
C PRO A 336 -5.51 15.07 10.93
N VAL A 337 -6.78 15.07 11.36
CA VAL A 337 -7.93 15.47 10.53
C VAL A 337 -8.87 16.46 11.22
N LEU A 338 -8.90 16.48 12.56
CA LEU A 338 -9.68 17.45 13.29
C LEU A 338 -8.93 18.79 13.41
N PRO A 339 -9.64 19.94 13.45
CA PRO A 339 -9.02 21.26 13.39
C PRO A 339 -7.90 21.47 14.41
N ASP A 340 -8.11 21.07 15.66
CA ASP A 340 -7.11 21.25 16.73
C ASP A 340 -5.88 20.37 16.53
N THR A 341 -6.07 19.16 16.03
CA THR A 341 -4.97 18.22 15.76
C THR A 341 -4.14 18.67 14.57
N VAL A 342 -4.78 19.10 13.49
CA VAL A 342 -4.07 19.67 12.33
C VAL A 342 -3.29 20.92 12.73
N ARG A 343 -3.91 21.89 13.45
CA ARG A 343 -3.21 23.09 13.92
C ARG A 343 -2.00 22.76 14.80
N ARG A 344 -2.14 21.81 15.72
CA ARG A 344 -1.04 21.37 16.58
C ARG A 344 0.11 20.77 15.77
N THR A 345 -0.21 19.98 14.75
CA THR A 345 0.80 19.37 13.88
C THR A 345 1.51 20.39 13.01
N LEU A 346 0.78 21.43 12.54
CA LEU A 346 1.38 22.55 11.80
C LEU A 346 2.31 23.41 12.67
N GLY A 347 2.02 23.50 13.98
CA GLY A 347 2.74 24.36 14.92
C GLY A 347 2.38 25.84 14.80
N ASP A 348 3.11 26.67 15.55
CA ASP A 348 2.87 28.11 15.66
C ASP A 348 3.91 28.88 14.82
N SER A 349 3.55 29.20 13.58
CA SER A 349 4.40 30.02 12.70
C SER A 349 3.58 30.77 11.66
N ALA A 350 4.13 31.82 11.09
CA ALA A 350 3.47 32.55 9.98
C ALA A 350 3.22 31.64 8.76
N ALA A 351 4.06 30.63 8.54
CA ALA A 351 3.86 29.65 7.48
C ALA A 351 2.68 28.72 7.81
N ALA A 352 2.53 28.27 9.07
CA ALA A 352 1.38 27.50 9.54
C ALA A 352 0.06 28.30 9.38
N ASP A 353 0.07 29.60 9.72
CA ASP A 353 -1.07 30.49 9.48
C ASP A 353 -1.38 30.61 7.98
N GLY A 354 -0.35 30.63 7.12
CA GLY A 354 -0.50 30.61 5.67
C GLY A 354 -1.18 29.35 5.15
N VAL A 355 -0.83 28.19 5.70
CA VAL A 355 -1.51 26.92 5.37
C VAL A 355 -2.98 26.99 5.79
N VAL A 356 -3.29 27.40 7.03
CA VAL A 356 -4.68 27.53 7.50
C VAL A 356 -5.49 28.47 6.60
N ALA A 357 -4.90 29.61 6.17
CA ALA A 357 -5.54 30.56 5.29
C ALA A 357 -5.85 30.01 3.88
N ALA A 358 -5.04 29.03 3.39
CA ALA A 358 -5.27 28.36 2.11
C ALA A 358 -6.48 27.41 2.13
N TYR A 359 -7.12 27.18 3.30
CA TYR A 359 -8.30 26.35 3.48
C TYR A 359 -9.45 27.17 4.09
N PRO A 360 -10.20 27.97 3.32
CA PRO A 360 -11.29 28.77 3.83
C PRO A 360 -12.32 27.95 4.60
N GLY A 361 -12.65 28.35 5.83
CA GLY A 361 -13.54 27.60 6.71
C GLY A 361 -12.86 26.46 7.47
N PHE A 362 -11.56 26.56 7.74
CA PHE A 362 -10.72 25.53 8.37
C PHE A 362 -11.29 24.92 9.66
N ASP A 363 -12.11 25.64 10.41
CA ASP A 363 -12.74 25.14 11.66
C ASP A 363 -13.90 24.16 11.38
N ASP A 364 -14.38 24.03 10.13
CA ASP A 364 -15.25 22.90 9.73
C ASP A 364 -14.37 21.63 9.65
N PRO A 365 -14.72 20.56 10.39
CA PRO A 365 -13.94 19.31 10.36
C PRO A 365 -13.72 18.72 8.96
N ARG A 366 -14.61 18.98 7.99
CA ARG A 366 -14.42 18.52 6.61
C ARG A 366 -13.30 19.28 5.90
N VAL A 367 -13.17 20.57 6.19
CA VAL A 367 -12.12 21.42 5.62
C VAL A 367 -10.78 21.12 6.26
N SER A 368 -10.72 20.95 7.58
CA SER A 368 -9.49 20.54 8.27
C SER A 368 -9.06 19.12 7.87
N ALA A 369 -10.00 18.21 7.66
CA ALA A 369 -9.69 16.86 7.13
C ALA A 369 -9.10 16.93 5.72
N GLN A 370 -9.59 17.85 4.87
CA GLN A 370 -8.96 18.10 3.57
C GLN A 370 -7.51 18.56 3.75
N ALA A 371 -7.24 19.50 4.64
CA ALA A 371 -5.88 19.96 4.93
C ALA A 371 -4.99 18.84 5.49
N GLY A 372 -5.53 18.00 6.39
CA GLY A 372 -4.84 16.83 6.91
C GLY A 372 -4.52 15.80 5.83
N GLY A 373 -5.45 15.54 4.92
CA GLY A 373 -5.22 14.68 3.76
C GLY A 373 -4.17 15.24 2.80
N ASP A 374 -4.24 16.53 2.52
CA ASP A 374 -3.26 17.22 1.66
C ASP A 374 -1.86 17.18 2.30
N MET A 375 -1.75 17.31 3.64
CA MET A 375 -0.51 17.21 4.39
C MET A 375 0.16 15.83 4.27
N VAL A 376 -0.65 14.78 4.37
CA VAL A 376 -0.12 13.41 4.44
C VAL A 376 0.10 12.81 3.05
N PHE A 377 -0.79 13.09 2.11
CA PHE A 377 -0.82 12.40 0.81
C PHE A 377 -0.49 13.30 -0.36
N TRP A 378 -1.26 14.38 -0.57
CA TRP A 378 -1.18 15.17 -1.80
C TRP A 378 0.11 15.99 -1.92
N TYR A 379 0.44 16.79 -0.90
CA TYR A 379 1.63 17.66 -0.98
C TYR A 379 2.93 16.85 -1.05
N PRO A 380 3.13 15.82 -0.21
CA PRO A 380 4.31 14.97 -0.34
C PRO A 380 4.40 14.25 -1.69
N SER A 381 3.27 13.81 -2.26
CA SER A 381 3.25 13.21 -3.60
C SER A 381 3.68 14.18 -4.69
N THR A 382 3.31 15.46 -4.57
CA THR A 382 3.74 16.52 -5.49
C THR A 382 5.27 16.73 -5.40
N VAL A 383 5.84 16.72 -4.20
CA VAL A 383 7.31 16.84 -4.00
C VAL A 383 8.04 15.62 -4.59
N VAL A 384 7.51 14.42 -4.38
CA VAL A 384 8.05 13.20 -5.00
C VAL A 384 7.99 13.28 -6.52
N ALA A 385 6.87 13.72 -7.10
CA ALA A 385 6.72 13.88 -8.54
C ALA A 385 7.70 14.91 -9.11
N ASP A 386 7.84 16.08 -8.47
CA ASP A 386 8.82 17.12 -8.86
C ASP A 386 10.25 16.55 -8.88
N ALA A 387 10.65 15.83 -7.83
CA ALA A 387 11.99 15.25 -7.70
C ALA A 387 12.22 14.11 -8.71
N HIS A 388 11.23 13.21 -8.87
CA HIS A 388 11.39 12.04 -9.73
C HIS A 388 11.38 12.41 -11.22
N ALA A 389 10.56 13.38 -11.62
CA ALA A 389 10.51 13.87 -13.00
C ALA A 389 11.85 14.44 -13.52
N ALA A 390 12.75 14.81 -12.62
CA ALA A 390 14.10 15.24 -12.99
C ALA A 390 15.03 14.08 -13.41
N VAL A 391 14.69 12.84 -13.10
CA VAL A 391 15.56 11.67 -13.28
C VAL A 391 14.92 10.52 -14.07
N ALA A 392 13.58 10.47 -14.17
CA ALA A 392 12.86 9.41 -14.89
C ALA A 392 11.45 9.87 -15.35
N PRO A 393 10.86 9.21 -16.36
CA PRO A 393 9.50 9.50 -16.81
C PRO A 393 8.51 9.43 -15.65
N THR A 394 7.76 10.50 -15.45
CA THR A 394 6.78 10.62 -14.35
C THR A 394 5.43 11.06 -14.92
N ARG A 395 4.36 10.53 -14.35
CA ARG A 395 2.99 10.94 -14.60
C ARG A 395 2.32 11.20 -13.26
N MET A 396 1.43 12.21 -13.21
CA MET A 396 0.66 12.50 -12.00
C MET A 396 -0.83 12.50 -12.30
N TYR A 397 -1.65 11.95 -11.37
CA TYR A 397 -3.10 12.02 -11.45
C TYR A 397 -3.71 12.58 -10.17
N ARG A 398 -4.96 13.05 -10.29
CA ARG A 398 -5.88 13.28 -9.19
C ARG A 398 -7.21 12.59 -9.51
N PHE A 399 -7.68 11.75 -8.61
CA PHE A 399 -8.95 11.05 -8.75
C PHE A 399 -10.06 11.90 -8.13
N ASP A 400 -10.92 12.49 -8.99
CA ASP A 400 -12.02 13.38 -8.60
C ASP A 400 -13.38 12.69 -8.71
N HIS A 401 -13.42 11.48 -9.28
CA HIS A 401 -14.68 10.80 -9.55
C HIS A 401 -15.41 10.40 -8.27
N VAL A 402 -16.70 10.65 -8.25
CA VAL A 402 -17.63 10.19 -7.20
C VAL A 402 -18.67 9.30 -7.85
N SER A 403 -18.65 8.02 -7.49
CA SER A 403 -19.65 7.05 -7.95
C SER A 403 -21.06 7.45 -7.52
N ALA A 404 -22.03 7.18 -8.34
CA ALA A 404 -23.44 7.32 -7.99
C ALA A 404 -23.89 6.24 -6.99
N ASP A 405 -23.20 5.11 -6.94
CA ASP A 405 -23.48 4.05 -5.98
C ASP A 405 -22.89 4.40 -4.60
N PRO A 406 -23.70 4.46 -3.53
CA PRO A 406 -23.22 4.81 -2.20
C PRO A 406 -22.13 3.90 -1.64
N ARG A 407 -22.04 2.65 -2.10
CA ARG A 407 -20.99 1.70 -1.71
C ARG A 407 -19.61 2.14 -2.15
N PHE A 408 -19.53 2.88 -3.28
CA PHE A 408 -18.28 3.34 -3.89
C PHE A 408 -18.09 4.85 -3.87
N GLY A 409 -19.17 5.61 -3.62
CA GLY A 409 -19.16 7.08 -3.67
C GLY A 409 -19.66 7.76 -2.40
N GLY A 410 -20.02 7.01 -1.36
CA GLY A 410 -20.66 7.56 -0.14
C GLY A 410 -19.81 8.56 0.65
N LEU A 411 -18.47 8.49 0.51
CA LEU A 411 -17.51 9.44 1.11
C LEU A 411 -16.91 10.43 0.09
N GLY A 412 -17.44 10.47 -1.14
CA GLY A 412 -16.83 11.22 -2.23
C GLY A 412 -15.59 10.51 -2.78
N ALA A 413 -14.68 11.27 -3.40
CA ALA A 413 -13.37 10.79 -3.83
C ALA A 413 -12.41 10.74 -2.63
N ALA A 414 -12.75 9.94 -1.61
CA ALA A 414 -12.00 9.76 -0.39
C ALA A 414 -10.78 8.86 -0.61
N HIS A 415 -9.95 8.71 0.41
CA HIS A 415 -8.80 7.79 0.41
C HIS A 415 -9.22 6.37 0.02
N GLY A 416 -8.54 5.77 -0.97
CA GLY A 416 -8.82 4.44 -1.50
C GLY A 416 -10.05 4.33 -2.42
N ALA A 417 -10.71 5.45 -2.77
CA ALA A 417 -11.90 5.42 -3.62
C ALA A 417 -11.61 4.94 -5.06
N GLU A 418 -10.39 5.06 -5.56
CA GLU A 418 -9.96 4.60 -6.88
C GLU A 418 -9.78 3.08 -6.96
N ILE A 419 -9.43 2.40 -5.86
CA ILE A 419 -9.10 0.97 -5.84
C ILE A 419 -10.19 0.08 -6.48
N PRO A 420 -11.50 0.24 -6.15
CA PRO A 420 -12.55 -0.56 -6.79
C PRO A 420 -12.65 -0.36 -8.30
N PHE A 421 -12.21 0.81 -8.82
CA PHE A 421 -12.13 1.09 -10.25
C PHE A 421 -10.89 0.46 -10.88
N VAL A 422 -9.73 0.56 -10.22
CA VAL A 422 -8.46 -0.05 -10.67
C VAL A 422 -8.60 -1.57 -10.80
N PHE A 423 -9.23 -2.23 -9.83
CA PHE A 423 -9.46 -3.69 -9.86
C PHE A 423 -10.73 -4.10 -10.61
N GLY A 424 -11.47 -3.16 -11.20
CA GLY A 424 -12.70 -3.44 -11.95
C GLY A 424 -13.88 -3.92 -11.12
N ARG A 425 -13.80 -3.86 -9.78
CA ARG A 425 -14.84 -4.33 -8.86
C ARG A 425 -16.15 -3.54 -9.03
N VAL A 426 -16.08 -2.23 -9.27
CA VAL A 426 -17.26 -1.39 -9.52
C VAL A 426 -18.04 -1.93 -10.71
N ALA A 427 -17.37 -2.13 -11.84
CA ALA A 427 -18.00 -2.67 -13.04
C ALA A 427 -18.59 -4.07 -12.80
N ALA A 428 -17.86 -4.95 -12.11
CA ALA A 428 -18.30 -6.31 -11.84
C ALA A 428 -19.55 -6.35 -10.95
N VAL A 429 -19.59 -5.57 -9.88
CA VAL A 429 -20.73 -5.50 -8.96
C VAL A 429 -21.96 -4.90 -9.66
N LEU A 430 -21.82 -3.76 -10.31
CA LEU A 430 -22.93 -3.09 -10.99
C LEU A 430 -23.52 -3.95 -12.13
N GLN A 431 -22.66 -4.59 -12.93
CA GLN A 431 -23.13 -5.48 -14.01
C GLN A 431 -23.81 -6.75 -13.47
N ALA A 432 -23.34 -7.31 -12.39
CA ALA A 432 -24.01 -8.44 -11.74
C ALA A 432 -25.42 -8.07 -11.22
N GLU A 433 -25.66 -6.82 -10.89
CA GLU A 433 -26.94 -6.25 -10.48
C GLU A 433 -27.79 -5.74 -11.66
N GLY A 434 -27.32 -5.91 -12.89
CA GLY A 434 -28.05 -5.60 -14.12
C GLY A 434 -27.78 -4.21 -14.71
N ALA A 435 -26.73 -3.52 -14.27
CA ALA A 435 -26.32 -2.26 -14.92
C ALA A 435 -25.94 -2.51 -16.39
N SER A 436 -26.26 -1.53 -17.23
CA SER A 436 -25.86 -1.54 -18.65
C SER A 436 -24.35 -1.41 -18.80
N ALA A 437 -23.82 -1.94 -19.91
CA ALA A 437 -22.43 -1.72 -20.29
C ALA A 437 -22.12 -0.23 -20.55
N ASP A 438 -23.16 0.57 -20.79
CA ASP A 438 -23.05 2.03 -20.99
C ASP A 438 -23.22 2.81 -19.66
N ASP A 439 -23.41 2.13 -18.53
CA ASP A 439 -23.40 2.79 -17.22
C ASP A 439 -22.11 3.56 -17.01
N ARG A 440 -22.25 4.80 -16.53
CA ARG A 440 -21.14 5.73 -16.38
C ARG A 440 -19.98 5.15 -15.55
N ASP A 441 -20.31 4.53 -14.42
CA ASP A 441 -19.31 4.01 -13.50
C ASP A 441 -18.65 2.72 -14.06
N VAL A 442 -19.41 1.93 -14.82
CA VAL A 442 -18.89 0.76 -15.56
C VAL A 442 -17.91 1.20 -16.65
N VAL A 443 -18.30 2.20 -17.46
CA VAL A 443 -17.42 2.74 -18.51
C VAL A 443 -16.15 3.34 -17.92
N PHE A 444 -16.30 4.13 -16.86
CA PHE A 444 -15.17 4.78 -16.20
C PHE A 444 -14.19 3.78 -15.56
N ALA A 445 -14.70 2.73 -14.88
CA ALA A 445 -13.85 1.65 -14.37
C ALA A 445 -13.05 0.98 -15.49
N GLY A 446 -13.68 0.76 -16.66
CA GLY A 446 -12.98 0.28 -17.85
C GLY A 446 -11.84 1.18 -18.28
N GLN A 447 -12.06 2.50 -18.31
CA GLN A 447 -11.03 3.49 -18.69
C GLN A 447 -9.87 3.54 -17.70
N ILE A 448 -10.14 3.42 -16.40
CA ILE A 448 -9.09 3.36 -15.36
C ILE A 448 -8.26 2.10 -15.54
N MET A 449 -8.88 0.92 -15.63
CA MET A 449 -8.15 -0.33 -15.89
C MET A 449 -7.28 -0.24 -17.13
N ASP A 450 -7.80 0.30 -18.25
CA ASP A 450 -7.03 0.39 -19.50
C ASP A 450 -5.76 1.25 -19.36
N ARG A 451 -5.81 2.34 -18.57
CA ARG A 451 -4.65 3.20 -18.29
C ARG A 451 -3.59 2.50 -17.47
N TRP A 452 -3.97 1.81 -16.39
CA TRP A 452 -3.05 1.02 -15.56
C TRP A 452 -2.41 -0.10 -16.36
N LEU A 453 -3.22 -0.83 -17.14
CA LEU A 453 -2.77 -1.90 -18.03
C LEU A 453 -1.85 -1.40 -19.15
N ALA A 454 -2.13 -0.26 -19.76
CA ALA A 454 -1.27 0.34 -20.78
C ALA A 454 0.10 0.71 -20.20
N PHE A 455 0.11 1.32 -19.00
CA PHE A 455 1.35 1.63 -18.29
C PHE A 455 2.14 0.35 -17.93
N ALA A 456 1.48 -0.68 -17.46
CA ALA A 456 2.12 -1.96 -17.14
C ALA A 456 2.75 -2.63 -18.35
N ARG A 457 2.15 -2.51 -19.54
CA ARG A 457 2.69 -3.10 -20.78
C ARG A 457 3.91 -2.36 -21.31
N GLY A 458 3.87 -1.03 -21.35
CA GLY A 458 4.87 -0.24 -22.08
C GLY A 458 5.39 1.01 -21.38
N GLY A 459 4.94 1.30 -20.17
CA GLY A 459 5.31 2.52 -19.44
C GLY A 459 4.54 3.78 -19.86
N GLU A 460 3.61 3.65 -20.80
CA GLU A 460 2.80 4.75 -21.31
C GLU A 460 1.32 4.49 -21.00
N PRO A 461 0.65 5.30 -20.15
CA PRO A 461 -0.71 5.03 -19.68
C PRO A 461 -1.81 5.45 -20.70
N GLY A 462 -1.45 5.61 -21.95
CA GLY A 462 -2.36 5.98 -23.03
C GLY A 462 -2.41 7.47 -23.36
N GLU A 463 -3.16 7.80 -24.41
CA GLU A 463 -3.25 9.17 -24.90
C GLU A 463 -3.88 10.13 -23.89
N GLY A 464 -3.49 11.40 -23.96
CA GLY A 464 -4.04 12.48 -23.12
C GLY A 464 -3.50 12.52 -21.69
N TRP A 465 -2.51 11.70 -21.33
CA TRP A 465 -1.84 11.79 -20.05
C TRP A 465 -0.40 12.31 -20.23
N PRO A 466 -0.14 13.61 -20.01
CA PRO A 466 1.15 14.21 -20.27
C PRO A 466 2.24 13.70 -19.31
N HIS A 467 3.50 13.84 -19.74
CA HIS A 467 4.63 13.71 -18.81
C HIS A 467 4.61 14.86 -17.80
N TYR A 468 4.70 14.51 -16.53
CA TYR A 468 4.79 15.50 -15.47
C TYR A 468 6.17 16.18 -15.49
N SER A 469 6.18 17.47 -15.23
CA SER A 469 7.41 18.26 -14.99
C SER A 469 7.18 19.28 -13.89
N ALA A 470 8.18 19.57 -13.09
CA ALA A 470 8.12 20.61 -12.05
C ALA A 470 7.84 22.02 -12.60
N ALA A 471 8.07 22.26 -13.90
CA ALA A 471 7.81 23.54 -14.54
C ALA A 471 6.33 23.74 -14.93
N GLN A 472 5.63 22.68 -15.33
CA GLN A 472 4.26 22.73 -15.81
C GLN A 472 3.25 22.14 -14.84
N ARG A 473 3.66 21.13 -14.06
CA ARG A 473 2.84 20.39 -13.08
C ARG A 473 1.49 19.98 -13.66
N GLU A 474 1.52 19.43 -14.88
CA GLU A 474 0.32 18.91 -15.53
C GLU A 474 -0.14 17.62 -14.87
N VAL A 475 -1.35 17.63 -14.33
CA VAL A 475 -1.99 16.52 -13.62
C VAL A 475 -3.19 16.05 -14.42
N LEU A 476 -3.32 14.72 -14.61
CA LEU A 476 -4.53 14.16 -15.19
C LEU A 476 -5.59 14.03 -14.08
N VAL A 477 -6.64 14.82 -14.20
CA VAL A 477 -7.83 14.70 -13.35
C VAL A 477 -8.70 13.59 -13.90
N LEU A 478 -8.87 12.52 -13.12
CA LEU A 478 -9.66 11.34 -13.46
C LEU A 478 -11.09 11.52 -12.94
N ASP A 479 -12.03 11.78 -13.86
CA ASP A 479 -13.42 12.04 -13.52
C ASP A 479 -14.35 11.48 -14.62
N GLY A 480 -15.25 10.57 -14.24
CA GLY A 480 -16.23 9.97 -15.15
C GLY A 480 -17.50 10.81 -15.35
N ARG A 481 -17.61 11.99 -14.73
CA ARG A 481 -18.80 12.84 -14.85
C ARG A 481 -18.87 13.51 -16.23
N SER A 482 -20.10 13.68 -16.71
CA SER A 482 -20.35 14.27 -18.04
C SER A 482 -20.03 15.76 -18.12
N ASP A 483 -20.05 16.47 -17.00
CA ASP A 483 -19.87 17.91 -16.87
C ASP A 483 -18.44 18.37 -16.56
N GLY A 484 -17.54 17.43 -16.26
CA GLY A 484 -16.13 17.71 -15.99
C GLY A 484 -15.19 16.85 -16.82
N GLY A 485 -15.49 15.56 -16.88
CA GLY A 485 -14.73 14.56 -17.63
C GLY A 485 -13.27 14.43 -17.18
N THR A 486 -12.61 13.41 -17.70
CA THR A 486 -11.15 13.26 -17.54
C THR A 486 -10.45 14.35 -18.34
N ARG A 487 -9.58 15.13 -17.70
CA ARG A 487 -8.91 16.31 -18.27
C ARG A 487 -7.53 16.55 -17.68
N VAL A 488 -6.72 17.31 -18.37
CA VAL A 488 -5.42 17.77 -17.84
C VAL A 488 -5.59 19.16 -17.22
N GLU A 489 -5.06 19.33 -16.01
CA GLU A 489 -4.95 20.63 -15.34
C GLU A 489 -3.49 20.94 -15.04
N ALA A 490 -3.08 22.18 -15.29
CA ALA A 490 -1.73 22.64 -14.94
C ALA A 490 -1.71 23.21 -13.52
N ASP A 491 -0.84 22.67 -12.66
CA ASP A 491 -0.65 23.05 -11.26
C ASP A 491 -1.97 23.24 -10.49
N PRO A 492 -2.86 22.23 -10.49
CA PRO A 492 -4.10 22.35 -9.74
C PRO A 492 -3.78 22.54 -8.25
N LEU A 493 -4.52 23.44 -7.57
CA LEU A 493 -4.32 23.77 -6.18
C LEU A 493 -2.97 24.50 -5.88
N SER A 494 -2.47 25.30 -6.81
CA SER A 494 -1.19 26.03 -6.69
C SER A 494 -1.08 26.83 -5.40
N GLU A 495 -2.14 27.52 -4.96
CA GLU A 495 -2.16 28.30 -3.71
C GLU A 495 -1.90 27.41 -2.49
N ARG A 496 -2.53 26.24 -2.43
CA ARG A 496 -2.27 25.25 -1.36
C ARG A 496 -0.85 24.74 -1.41
N ARG A 497 -0.36 24.35 -2.60
CA ARG A 497 1.00 23.88 -2.80
C ARG A 497 2.05 24.91 -2.30
N GLU A 498 1.84 26.19 -2.60
CA GLU A 498 2.74 27.26 -2.19
C GLU A 498 2.72 27.47 -0.68
N ALA A 499 1.53 27.39 -0.05
CA ALA A 499 1.39 27.47 1.40
C ALA A 499 2.12 26.30 2.11
N TRP A 500 1.95 25.07 1.64
CA TRP A 500 2.67 23.90 2.15
C TRP A 500 4.18 24.01 1.92
N ALA A 501 4.61 24.48 0.73
CA ALA A 501 6.03 24.67 0.43
C ALA A 501 6.69 25.66 1.39
N ALA A 502 6.00 26.74 1.75
CA ALA A 502 6.50 27.74 2.72
C ALA A 502 6.62 27.20 4.15
N LEU A 503 5.82 26.18 4.52
CA LEU A 503 5.90 25.53 5.84
C LEU A 503 7.12 24.60 5.95
N PHE A 504 7.52 23.95 4.85
CA PHE A 504 8.61 22.97 4.82
C PHE A 504 9.93 23.52 4.26
N SER A 505 9.98 24.83 3.95
CA SER A 505 11.21 25.54 3.51
C SER A 505 12.08 26.02 4.74
#